data_e1fa2d2ca6473fefd5e39fad65e8690d
#
_entry.id   e1fa2d2ca6473fefd5e39fad65e8690d
#
_cell.length_a   1.000
_cell.length_b   1.000
_cell.length_c   1.000
_cell.angle_alpha   90.00
_cell.angle_beta   90.00
_cell.angle_gamma   90.00
#
_symmetry.space_group_name_H-M   'P 1'
#
loop_
_entity.id
_entity.type
_entity.pdbx_description
1 polymer ?
#
loop_
_entity_poly.entity_id
_entity_poly.type
_entity_poly.pdbx_seq_one_letter_code
_entity_poly.pdbx_strand_id
1 'polypeptide(L)'
;MRKLIFILTLICTIGADAQIAIQDVAHQLAKHKYKKVYRCFDANMQDKVPASQLKKIWEQMELSAGKLGSVVDVCKNLRDGGSRQSAMLQFEQAAVKMTLSVNENGEINGLYISQLAYEPPLYGKDLGVGKKYINFPSHSYTISGELVIPLECQNCPVVLLVHGSGPNDKDETIGPNKVFNDLALGFASKGIATYRYDKRSYLYPDSFNGQFDLYDETINDAISAFYHLKADTSL
;
A
#
# COMPACT_ATOMS: atom_id res chain seq x y z
N MET A 1 -75.78 16.13 -1.91
CA MET A 1 -74.38 16.68 -2.07
C MET A 1 -73.38 15.52 -1.97
N ARG A 2 -72.91 14.99 -3.11
CA ARG A 2 -71.92 13.90 -3.19
C ARG A 2 -70.53 14.55 -3.08
N LYS A 3 -69.80 14.26 -2.00
CA LYS A 3 -68.37 14.64 -1.86
C LYS A 3 -67.54 13.70 -2.71
N LEU A 4 -66.94 14.23 -3.79
CA LEU A 4 -65.96 13.56 -4.60
C LEU A 4 -64.61 13.61 -3.83
N ILE A 5 -64.12 12.47 -3.37
CA ILE A 5 -62.77 12.34 -2.78
C ILE A 5 -61.83 12.05 -3.95
N PHE A 6 -60.99 13.03 -4.30
CA PHE A 6 -59.86 12.84 -5.20
C PHE A 6 -58.75 12.15 -4.39
N ILE A 7 -58.53 10.87 -4.64
CA ILE A 7 -57.33 10.16 -4.21
C ILE A 7 -56.26 10.54 -5.22
N LEU A 8 -55.41 11.49 -4.82
CA LEU A 8 -54.18 11.80 -5.55
C LEU A 8 -53.19 10.65 -5.27
N THR A 9 -53.15 9.65 -6.16
CA THR A 9 -52.09 8.67 -6.14
C THR A 9 -50.80 9.37 -6.57
N LEU A 10 -49.99 9.74 -5.58
CA LEU A 10 -48.64 10.17 -5.80
C LEU A 10 -47.83 8.95 -6.28
N ILE A 11 -47.76 8.78 -7.58
CA ILE A 11 -46.83 7.87 -8.22
C ILE A 11 -45.43 8.49 -7.95
N CYS A 12 -44.81 8.11 -6.85
CA CYS A 12 -43.37 8.26 -6.72
C CYS A 12 -42.75 7.43 -7.87
N THR A 13 -42.49 8.10 -8.97
CA THR A 13 -41.46 7.61 -9.89
C THR A 13 -40.18 7.60 -9.08
N ILE A 14 -39.84 6.43 -8.55
CA ILE A 14 -38.49 6.16 -8.07
C ILE A 14 -37.66 6.30 -9.33
N GLY A 15 -37.16 7.52 -9.53
CA GLY A 15 -36.18 7.81 -10.58
C GLY A 15 -35.05 6.84 -10.38
N ALA A 16 -34.80 6.09 -11.42
CA ALA A 16 -33.67 5.20 -11.57
C ALA A 16 -32.37 5.91 -11.18
N ASP A 17 -31.43 5.14 -10.73
CA ASP A 17 -30.02 5.42 -10.50
C ASP A 17 -29.62 5.77 -9.05
N ALA A 18 -30.02 4.94 -8.10
CA ALA A 18 -29.14 4.73 -6.95
C ALA A 18 -27.98 3.85 -7.42
N GLN A 19 -27.10 4.43 -8.24
CA GLN A 19 -25.91 3.75 -8.73
C GLN A 19 -25.06 3.31 -7.54
N ILE A 20 -24.69 2.03 -7.48
CA ILE A 20 -23.89 1.45 -6.39
C ILE A 20 -22.62 2.30 -6.19
N ALA A 21 -22.44 2.85 -5.00
CA ALA A 21 -21.26 3.62 -4.62
C ALA A 21 -20.23 2.72 -3.96
N ILE A 22 -18.96 2.90 -4.30
CA ILE A 22 -17.85 2.11 -3.76
C ILE A 22 -17.74 2.24 -2.23
N GLN A 23 -18.06 3.42 -1.67
CA GLN A 23 -18.07 3.62 -0.22
C GLN A 23 -19.14 2.76 0.46
N ASP A 24 -20.32 2.63 -0.15
CA ASP A 24 -21.40 1.82 0.40
C ASP A 24 -21.01 0.34 0.39
N VAL A 25 -20.38 -0.12 -0.68
CA VAL A 25 -19.87 -1.49 -0.77
C VAL A 25 -18.82 -1.75 0.32
N ALA A 26 -17.84 -0.86 0.46
CA ALA A 26 -16.81 -0.97 1.51
C ALA A 26 -17.42 -0.99 2.92
N HIS A 27 -18.36 -0.09 3.21
CA HIS A 27 -19.04 -0.05 4.50
C HIS A 27 -19.95 -1.26 4.75
N GLN A 28 -20.57 -1.85 3.71
CA GLN A 28 -21.32 -3.10 3.88
C GLN A 28 -20.39 -4.28 4.19
N LEU A 29 -19.22 -4.33 3.56
CA LEU A 29 -18.18 -5.33 3.85
C LEU A 29 -17.67 -5.19 5.30
N ALA A 30 -17.33 -3.97 5.73
CA ALA A 30 -16.91 -3.68 7.10
C ALA A 30 -17.99 -4.00 8.17
N LYS A 31 -19.27 -3.96 7.79
CA LYS A 31 -20.40 -4.39 8.63
C LYS A 31 -20.70 -5.89 8.48
N HIS A 32 -19.82 -6.67 7.85
CA HIS A 32 -19.96 -8.11 7.60
C HIS A 32 -21.25 -8.50 6.87
N LYS A 33 -21.82 -7.58 6.05
CA LYS A 33 -23.04 -7.81 5.30
C LYS A 33 -22.76 -8.40 3.90
N TYR A 34 -21.94 -9.44 3.85
CA TYR A 34 -21.43 -10.06 2.61
C TYR A 34 -22.53 -10.48 1.64
N LYS A 35 -23.63 -11.07 2.14
CA LYS A 35 -24.77 -11.45 1.30
C LYS A 35 -25.43 -10.25 0.61
N LYS A 36 -25.40 -9.07 1.24
CA LYS A 36 -25.96 -7.85 0.66
C LYS A 36 -25.10 -7.39 -0.52
N VAL A 37 -23.79 -7.38 -0.37
CA VAL A 37 -22.84 -7.05 -1.45
C VAL A 37 -22.93 -8.08 -2.57
N TYR A 38 -22.95 -9.38 -2.24
CA TYR A 38 -23.10 -10.46 -3.23
C TYR A 38 -24.34 -10.31 -4.13
N ARG A 39 -25.47 -9.87 -3.58
CA ARG A 39 -26.70 -9.64 -4.36
C ARG A 39 -26.58 -8.49 -5.37
N CYS A 40 -25.60 -7.62 -5.20
CA CYS A 40 -25.30 -6.54 -6.14
C CYS A 40 -24.39 -7.00 -7.29
N PHE A 41 -23.84 -8.20 -7.25
CA PHE A 41 -23.00 -8.77 -8.30
C PHE A 41 -23.86 -9.22 -9.49
N ASP A 42 -23.33 -9.08 -10.70
CA ASP A 42 -23.89 -9.72 -11.87
C ASP A 42 -23.74 -11.26 -11.80
N ALA A 43 -24.39 -11.98 -12.68
CA ALA A 43 -24.40 -13.45 -12.68
C ALA A 43 -22.99 -14.05 -12.79
N ASN A 44 -22.11 -13.45 -13.60
CA ASN A 44 -20.73 -13.92 -13.78
C ASN A 44 -19.88 -13.72 -12.51
N MET A 45 -20.04 -12.59 -11.83
CA MET A 45 -19.37 -12.34 -10.55
C MET A 45 -19.92 -13.23 -9.43
N GLN A 46 -21.25 -13.48 -9.41
CA GLN A 46 -21.87 -14.36 -8.42
C GLN A 46 -21.35 -15.80 -8.52
N ASP A 47 -21.14 -16.28 -9.75
CA ASP A 47 -20.57 -17.61 -9.99
C ASP A 47 -19.11 -17.70 -9.53
N LYS A 48 -18.29 -16.67 -9.81
CA LYS A 48 -16.86 -16.66 -9.50
C LYS A 48 -16.53 -16.34 -8.03
N VAL A 49 -17.33 -15.49 -7.38
CA VAL A 49 -17.06 -14.98 -6.02
C VAL A 49 -18.30 -15.15 -5.15
N PRO A 50 -18.57 -16.36 -4.65
CA PRO A 50 -19.68 -16.60 -3.73
C PRO A 50 -19.49 -15.78 -2.43
N ALA A 51 -20.60 -15.50 -1.74
CA ALA A 51 -20.61 -14.70 -0.52
C ALA A 51 -19.68 -15.24 0.59
N SER A 52 -19.46 -16.56 0.62
CA SER A 52 -18.52 -17.20 1.54
C SER A 52 -17.05 -16.87 1.25
N GLN A 53 -16.70 -16.77 -0.03
CA GLN A 53 -15.35 -16.34 -0.45
C GLN A 53 -15.14 -14.86 -0.18
N LEU A 54 -16.12 -14.01 -0.47
CA LEU A 54 -16.07 -12.59 -0.15
C LEU A 54 -15.87 -12.36 1.36
N LYS A 55 -16.58 -13.13 2.19
CA LYS A 55 -16.39 -13.16 3.64
C LYS A 55 -14.95 -13.50 4.00
N LYS A 56 -14.43 -14.62 3.49
CA LYS A 56 -13.07 -15.10 3.81
C LYS A 56 -12.01 -14.08 3.47
N ILE A 57 -12.11 -13.46 2.28
CA ILE A 57 -11.15 -12.43 1.83
C ILE A 57 -11.19 -11.22 2.76
N TRP A 58 -12.37 -10.73 3.09
CA TRP A 58 -12.50 -9.55 3.94
C TRP A 58 -12.02 -9.78 5.37
N GLU A 59 -12.43 -10.89 5.99
CA GLU A 59 -12.00 -11.25 7.34
C GLU A 59 -10.49 -11.47 7.43
N GLN A 60 -9.87 -12.02 6.38
CA GLN A 60 -8.40 -12.14 6.32
C GLN A 60 -7.71 -10.78 6.22
N MET A 61 -8.29 -9.82 5.50
CA MET A 61 -7.78 -8.46 5.46
C MET A 61 -7.90 -7.78 6.84
N GLU A 62 -9.04 -7.90 7.50
CA GLU A 62 -9.21 -7.34 8.85
C GLU A 62 -8.27 -7.99 9.87
N LEU A 63 -7.97 -9.27 9.73
CA LEU A 63 -7.01 -9.97 10.59
C LEU A 63 -5.58 -9.42 10.42
N SER A 64 -5.19 -9.05 9.21
CA SER A 64 -3.83 -8.57 8.91
C SER A 64 -3.67 -7.06 9.01
N ALA A 65 -4.72 -6.29 8.74
CA ALA A 65 -4.67 -4.83 8.64
C ALA A 65 -5.48 -4.08 9.71
N GLY A 66 -6.19 -4.82 10.57
CA GLY A 66 -7.13 -4.23 11.53
C GLY A 66 -8.48 -3.89 10.88
N LYS A 67 -9.31 -3.13 11.59
CA LYS A 67 -10.65 -2.74 11.09
C LYS A 67 -10.56 -1.60 10.10
N LEU A 68 -11.54 -1.54 9.19
CA LEU A 68 -11.70 -0.40 8.29
C LEU A 68 -12.05 0.87 9.07
N GLY A 69 -11.21 1.88 8.99
CA GLY A 69 -11.41 3.20 9.61
C GLY A 69 -12.12 4.17 8.67
N SER A 70 -11.61 4.34 7.45
CA SER A 70 -12.17 5.31 6.50
C SER A 70 -12.03 4.88 5.04
N VAL A 71 -12.85 5.50 4.17
CA VAL A 71 -12.80 5.37 2.72
C VAL A 71 -12.55 6.76 2.14
N VAL A 72 -11.41 6.95 1.50
CA VAL A 72 -10.96 8.25 0.98
C VAL A 72 -10.56 8.16 -0.49
N ASP A 73 -10.23 9.30 -1.11
CA ASP A 73 -9.76 9.41 -2.50
C ASP A 73 -10.68 8.71 -3.51
N VAL A 74 -11.97 8.94 -3.35
CA VAL A 74 -12.99 8.32 -4.20
C VAL A 74 -13.01 9.00 -5.57
N CYS A 75 -12.68 8.22 -6.60
CA CYS A 75 -12.76 8.62 -7.99
C CYS A 75 -13.79 7.78 -8.72
N LYS A 76 -14.58 8.43 -9.60
CA LYS A 76 -15.56 7.77 -10.47
C LYS A 76 -15.34 8.20 -11.90
N ASN A 77 -15.14 7.23 -12.78
CA ASN A 77 -15.02 7.43 -14.22
C ASN A 77 -16.19 6.74 -14.91
N LEU A 78 -16.97 7.48 -15.69
CA LEU A 78 -17.97 6.91 -16.58
C LEU A 78 -17.26 6.29 -17.79
N ARG A 79 -17.77 5.16 -18.27
CA ARG A 79 -17.31 4.44 -19.46
C ARG A 79 -18.50 3.97 -20.25
N ASP A 80 -18.30 3.68 -21.53
CA ASP A 80 -19.30 3.01 -22.34
C ASP A 80 -19.65 1.67 -21.69
N GLY A 81 -20.95 1.46 -21.42
CA GLY A 81 -21.44 0.26 -20.74
C GLY A 81 -21.32 0.25 -19.21
N GLY A 82 -21.13 1.41 -18.55
CA GLY A 82 -21.17 1.48 -17.09
C GLY A 82 -20.24 2.49 -16.43
N SER A 83 -19.72 2.16 -15.26
CA SER A 83 -18.77 3.01 -14.53
C SER A 83 -17.68 2.21 -13.86
N ARG A 84 -16.52 2.86 -13.66
CA ARG A 84 -15.42 2.35 -12.83
C ARG A 84 -15.17 3.34 -11.70
N GLN A 85 -15.16 2.82 -10.48
CA GLN A 85 -14.90 3.59 -9.28
C GLN A 85 -13.64 3.06 -8.62
N SER A 86 -12.88 3.94 -7.97
CA SER A 86 -11.76 3.55 -7.12
C SER A 86 -11.77 4.35 -5.84
N ALA A 87 -11.30 3.75 -4.75
CA ALA A 87 -11.16 4.39 -3.46
C ALA A 87 -9.97 3.81 -2.71
N MET A 88 -9.42 4.57 -1.80
CA MET A 88 -8.47 4.08 -0.81
C MET A 88 -9.24 3.68 0.45
N LEU A 89 -9.08 2.45 0.88
CA LEU A 89 -9.58 1.92 2.13
C LEU A 89 -8.48 2.00 3.19
N GLN A 90 -8.68 2.81 4.21
CA GLN A 90 -7.74 2.94 5.32
C GLN A 90 -8.18 2.03 6.47
N PHE A 91 -7.39 1.01 6.73
CA PHE A 91 -7.50 0.14 7.90
C PHE A 91 -6.61 0.69 9.03
N GLU A 92 -6.70 0.10 10.21
CA GLU A 92 -5.91 0.53 11.38
C GLU A 92 -4.39 0.43 11.15
N GLN A 93 -3.93 -0.57 10.38
CA GLN A 93 -2.50 -0.87 10.19
C GLN A 93 -2.06 -0.83 8.72
N ALA A 94 -2.97 -0.69 7.77
CA ALA A 94 -2.66 -0.69 6.35
C ALA A 94 -3.68 0.11 5.54
N ALA A 95 -3.28 0.48 4.33
CA ALA A 95 -4.20 1.02 3.34
C ALA A 95 -4.16 0.17 2.06
N VAL A 96 -5.31 0.00 1.41
CA VAL A 96 -5.44 -0.74 0.16
C VAL A 96 -6.29 0.04 -0.84
N LYS A 97 -6.06 -0.16 -2.12
CA LYS A 97 -6.89 0.38 -3.18
C LYS A 97 -8.00 -0.60 -3.52
N MET A 98 -9.24 -0.15 -3.41
CA MET A 98 -10.41 -0.87 -3.92
C MET A 98 -10.80 -0.29 -5.27
N THR A 99 -11.13 -1.15 -6.23
CA THR A 99 -11.68 -0.77 -7.52
C THR A 99 -12.96 -1.55 -7.77
N LEU A 100 -14.01 -0.82 -8.13
CA LEU A 100 -15.34 -1.35 -8.42
C LEU A 100 -15.70 -1.02 -9.84
N SER A 101 -16.16 -2.01 -10.61
CA SER A 101 -16.76 -1.82 -11.92
C SER A 101 -18.25 -2.15 -11.84
N VAL A 102 -19.08 -1.29 -12.40
CA VAL A 102 -20.55 -1.42 -12.42
C VAL A 102 -21.00 -1.35 -13.87
N ASN A 103 -21.79 -2.33 -14.32
CA ASN A 103 -22.32 -2.40 -15.66
C ASN A 103 -23.49 -1.41 -15.87
N GLU A 104 -24.03 -1.34 -17.08
CA GLU A 104 -25.16 -0.48 -17.45
C GLU A 104 -26.47 -0.83 -16.71
N ASN A 105 -26.62 -2.05 -16.23
CA ASN A 105 -27.75 -2.49 -15.42
C ASN A 105 -27.62 -2.10 -13.94
N GLY A 106 -26.53 -1.41 -13.55
CA GLY A 106 -26.26 -1.05 -12.16
C GLY A 106 -25.72 -2.19 -11.30
N GLU A 107 -25.26 -3.31 -11.90
CA GLU A 107 -24.73 -4.48 -11.20
C GLU A 107 -23.20 -4.44 -11.16
N ILE A 108 -22.62 -4.96 -10.09
CA ILE A 108 -21.16 -5.06 -9.94
C ILE A 108 -20.65 -6.20 -10.83
N ASN A 109 -19.86 -5.87 -11.84
CA ASN A 109 -19.20 -6.82 -12.74
C ASN A 109 -17.68 -6.92 -12.52
N GLY A 110 -17.15 -6.24 -11.50
CA GLY A 110 -15.76 -6.33 -11.08
C GLY A 110 -15.53 -5.70 -9.72
N LEU A 111 -14.82 -6.42 -8.85
CA LEU A 111 -14.37 -5.96 -7.54
C LEU A 111 -12.92 -6.40 -7.36
N TYR A 112 -12.02 -5.44 -7.21
CA TYR A 112 -10.59 -5.67 -7.06
C TYR A 112 -10.09 -4.94 -5.83
N ILE A 113 -9.25 -5.62 -5.06
CA ILE A 113 -8.53 -5.04 -3.94
C ILE A 113 -7.04 -5.29 -4.20
N SER A 114 -6.25 -4.24 -4.18
CA SER A 114 -4.81 -4.30 -4.41
C SER A 114 -4.08 -3.47 -3.37
N GLN A 115 -2.84 -3.84 -3.09
CA GLN A 115 -1.95 -2.97 -2.33
C GLN A 115 -1.77 -1.66 -3.10
N LEU A 116 -1.57 -0.57 -2.36
CA LEU A 116 -1.16 0.69 -2.98
C LEU A 116 0.25 0.50 -3.54
N ALA A 117 0.44 0.90 -4.80
CA ALA A 117 1.78 0.99 -5.35
C ALA A 117 2.54 2.12 -4.63
N TYR A 118 3.83 1.90 -4.40
CA TYR A 118 4.71 2.97 -3.96
C TYR A 118 4.74 4.09 -5.01
N GLU A 119 4.53 5.32 -4.57
CA GLU A 119 4.76 6.53 -5.36
C GLU A 119 5.80 7.38 -4.64
N PRO A 120 6.91 7.75 -5.31
CA PRO A 120 7.92 8.61 -4.71
C PRO A 120 7.31 9.99 -4.43
N PRO A 121 7.80 10.69 -3.39
CA PRO A 121 7.37 12.04 -3.08
C PRO A 121 7.67 13.00 -4.25
N LEU A 122 6.96 14.14 -4.32
CA LEU A 122 7.08 15.07 -5.43
C LEU A 122 8.52 15.51 -5.69
N TYR A 123 9.33 15.70 -4.65
CA TYR A 123 10.75 16.08 -4.79
C TYR A 123 11.63 14.97 -5.37
N GLY A 124 11.14 13.75 -5.44
CA GLY A 124 11.85 12.57 -5.97
C GLY A 124 11.34 12.07 -7.32
N LYS A 125 10.20 12.60 -7.82
CA LYS A 125 9.54 12.06 -9.03
C LYS A 125 10.41 12.14 -10.28
N ASP A 126 11.08 13.25 -10.50
CA ASP A 126 11.90 13.49 -11.70
C ASP A 126 13.38 13.68 -11.35
N LEU A 127 13.77 13.29 -10.14
CA LEU A 127 15.13 13.43 -9.66
C LEU A 127 16.01 12.35 -10.28
N GLY A 128 16.95 12.77 -11.13
CA GLY A 128 18.00 11.87 -11.62
C GLY A 128 18.96 11.53 -10.48
N VAL A 129 19.14 10.24 -10.22
CA VAL A 129 20.10 9.74 -9.24
C VAL A 129 20.88 8.56 -9.83
N GLY A 130 22.17 8.49 -9.49
CA GLY A 130 22.97 7.29 -9.67
C GLY A 130 22.65 6.26 -8.57
N LYS A 131 22.72 4.98 -8.92
CA LYS A 131 22.58 3.90 -7.96
C LYS A 131 23.74 2.94 -8.08
N LYS A 132 24.38 2.63 -6.96
CA LYS A 132 25.46 1.63 -6.87
C LYS A 132 25.08 0.58 -5.82
N TYR A 133 25.06 -0.67 -6.19
CA TYR A 133 24.85 -1.77 -5.24
C TYR A 133 26.18 -2.11 -4.59
N ILE A 134 26.23 -2.04 -3.28
CA ILE A 134 27.42 -2.31 -2.46
C ILE A 134 27.00 -3.28 -1.36
N ASN A 135 27.56 -4.47 -1.40
CA ASN A 135 27.36 -5.46 -0.36
C ASN A 135 28.52 -5.40 0.63
N PHE A 136 28.24 -5.62 1.92
CA PHE A 136 29.27 -5.61 2.95
C PHE A 136 29.18 -6.87 3.83
N PRO A 137 30.31 -7.35 4.37
CA PRO A 137 30.32 -8.45 5.31
C PRO A 137 29.93 -7.97 6.71
N SER A 138 29.08 -8.73 7.40
CA SER A 138 28.85 -8.58 8.82
C SER A 138 28.70 -9.95 9.47
N HIS A 139 29.52 -10.23 10.49
CA HIS A 139 29.67 -11.58 11.04
C HIS A 139 30.02 -12.60 9.92
N SER A 140 29.27 -13.69 9.82
CA SER A 140 29.40 -14.69 8.75
C SER A 140 28.47 -14.46 7.55
N TYR A 141 27.80 -13.30 7.50
CA TYR A 141 26.79 -12.98 6.49
C TYR A 141 27.25 -11.89 5.53
N THR A 142 26.69 -11.91 4.32
CA THR A 142 26.83 -10.81 3.37
C THR A 142 25.52 -10.04 3.31
N ILE A 143 25.59 -8.75 3.65
CA ILE A 143 24.44 -7.86 3.68
C ILE A 143 24.39 -7.05 2.39
N SER A 144 23.24 -7.03 1.72
CA SER A 144 23.02 -6.26 0.50
C SER A 144 22.63 -4.82 0.82
N GLY A 145 23.23 -3.87 0.07
CA GLY A 145 22.92 -2.45 0.21
C GLY A 145 22.93 -1.69 -1.10
N GLU A 146 22.37 -0.50 -1.08
CA GLU A 146 22.27 0.41 -2.21
C GLU A 146 22.72 1.81 -1.80
N LEU A 147 23.68 2.35 -2.55
CA LEU A 147 24.09 3.75 -2.49
C LEU A 147 23.33 4.55 -3.54
N VAL A 148 22.63 5.59 -3.12
CA VAL A 148 21.97 6.56 -3.97
C VAL A 148 22.86 7.81 -4.04
N ILE A 149 23.24 8.22 -5.24
CA ILE A 149 24.20 9.30 -5.49
C ILE A 149 23.52 10.38 -6.34
N PRO A 150 23.57 11.66 -5.96
CA PRO A 150 23.17 12.77 -6.83
C PRO A 150 23.97 12.76 -8.14
N LEU A 151 23.35 13.02 -9.30
CA LEU A 151 24.05 12.93 -10.60
C LEU A 151 25.24 13.90 -10.73
N GLU A 152 25.14 15.09 -10.14
CA GLU A 152 26.17 16.14 -10.24
C GLU A 152 27.16 16.13 -9.07
N CYS A 153 27.24 15.00 -8.37
CA CYS A 153 28.04 14.91 -7.18
C CYS A 153 29.49 14.50 -7.46
N GLN A 154 30.41 15.33 -7.02
CA GLN A 154 31.82 14.97 -6.82
C GLN A 154 32.16 15.14 -5.35
N ASN A 155 32.55 14.06 -4.67
CA ASN A 155 32.85 14.05 -3.24
C ASN A 155 31.67 14.44 -2.33
N CYS A 156 30.48 13.89 -2.55
CA CYS A 156 29.35 14.12 -1.67
C CYS A 156 29.55 13.53 -0.28
N PRO A 157 29.01 14.18 0.76
CA PRO A 157 28.82 13.51 2.02
C PRO A 157 27.86 12.33 1.85
N VAL A 158 28.15 11.23 2.54
CA VAL A 158 27.32 10.03 2.55
C VAL A 158 26.62 9.87 3.89
N VAL A 159 25.31 9.76 3.87
CA VAL A 159 24.51 9.42 5.07
C VAL A 159 24.21 7.92 5.04
N LEU A 160 24.59 7.23 6.11
CA LEU A 160 24.19 5.86 6.36
C LEU A 160 22.83 5.85 7.08
N LEU A 161 21.81 5.24 6.47
CA LEU A 161 20.50 5.06 7.10
C LEU A 161 20.51 3.74 7.89
N VAL A 162 20.26 3.85 9.19
CA VAL A 162 20.28 2.73 10.14
C VAL A 162 18.86 2.40 10.57
N HIS A 163 18.50 1.14 10.48
CA HIS A 163 17.17 0.63 10.78
C HIS A 163 16.76 0.71 12.25
N GLY A 164 15.44 0.76 12.46
CA GLY A 164 14.83 0.47 13.75
C GLY A 164 14.80 -1.03 14.09
N SER A 165 14.02 -1.42 15.09
CA SER A 165 13.83 -2.82 15.47
C SER A 165 12.95 -3.56 14.45
N GLY A 166 13.15 -4.88 14.34
CA GLY A 166 12.41 -5.77 13.45
C GLY A 166 13.10 -6.05 12.10
N PRO A 167 12.59 -7.01 11.33
CA PRO A 167 13.16 -7.44 10.06
C PRO A 167 12.71 -6.50 8.93
N ASN A 168 13.52 -5.49 8.62
CA ASN A 168 13.22 -4.46 7.63
C ASN A 168 14.09 -4.61 6.38
N ASP A 169 13.48 -4.37 5.20
CA ASP A 169 14.22 -4.19 3.96
C ASP A 169 14.94 -2.83 3.93
N LYS A 170 15.84 -2.62 2.96
CA LYS A 170 16.62 -1.38 2.82
C LYS A 170 15.78 -0.10 2.68
N ASP A 171 14.50 -0.24 2.33
CA ASP A 171 13.58 0.87 2.13
C ASP A 171 12.76 1.21 3.38
N GLU A 172 12.85 0.43 4.47
CA GLU A 172 11.92 0.50 5.62
C GLU A 172 10.48 0.48 5.13
N THR A 173 10.14 -0.57 4.33
CA THR A 173 8.84 -0.66 3.66
C THR A 173 7.74 -0.94 4.67
N ILE A 174 6.79 -0.01 4.78
CA ILE A 174 5.58 -0.12 5.62
C ILE A 174 4.36 0.10 4.73
N GLY A 175 3.70 -0.98 4.34
CA GLY A 175 2.60 -0.92 3.38
C GLY A 175 3.05 -0.33 2.04
N PRO A 176 2.44 0.76 1.54
CA PRO A 176 2.87 1.41 0.30
C PRO A 176 4.06 2.37 0.48
N ASN A 177 4.50 2.62 1.70
CA ASN A 177 5.53 3.62 1.99
C ASN A 177 6.92 2.99 2.01
N LYS A 178 7.90 3.72 1.48
CA LYS A 178 9.32 3.34 1.46
C LYS A 178 10.15 4.45 2.10
N VAL A 179 10.10 4.52 3.42
CA VAL A 179 10.60 5.66 4.22
C VAL A 179 12.06 5.97 3.91
N PHE A 180 12.94 4.95 3.85
CA PHE A 180 14.35 5.17 3.56
C PHE A 180 14.60 5.51 2.09
N ASN A 181 13.78 5.03 1.16
CA ASN A 181 13.86 5.49 -0.23
C ASN A 181 13.46 6.96 -0.35
N ASP A 182 12.40 7.38 0.35
CA ASP A 182 11.96 8.78 0.35
C ASP A 182 13.03 9.71 0.93
N LEU A 183 13.65 9.31 2.05
CA LEU A 183 14.78 10.03 2.62
C LEU A 183 15.97 10.09 1.67
N ALA A 184 16.32 8.98 1.00
CA ALA A 184 17.42 8.94 0.05
C ALA A 184 17.21 9.91 -1.13
N LEU A 185 16.00 9.97 -1.68
CA LEU A 185 15.65 10.94 -2.72
C LEU A 185 15.69 12.37 -2.19
N GLY A 186 15.22 12.61 -0.96
CA GLY A 186 15.26 13.91 -0.30
C GLY A 186 16.69 14.39 -0.06
N PHE A 187 17.57 13.55 0.43
CA PHE A 187 19.01 13.88 0.59
C PHE A 187 19.68 14.10 -0.76
N ALA A 188 19.41 13.26 -1.76
CA ALA A 188 19.96 13.41 -3.09
C ALA A 188 19.56 14.76 -3.74
N SER A 189 18.33 15.24 -3.52
CA SER A 189 17.88 16.57 -3.97
C SER A 189 18.66 17.74 -3.34
N LYS A 190 19.44 17.46 -2.27
CA LYS A 190 20.30 18.42 -1.56
C LYS A 190 21.80 18.15 -1.76
N GLY A 191 22.15 17.31 -2.71
CA GLY A 191 23.55 16.98 -2.98
C GLY A 191 24.21 16.03 -1.99
N ILE A 192 23.43 15.25 -1.25
CA ILE A 192 23.90 14.30 -0.24
C ILE A 192 23.62 12.88 -0.72
N ALA A 193 24.64 12.04 -0.78
CA ALA A 193 24.47 10.62 -1.07
C ALA A 193 23.93 9.85 0.16
N THR A 194 23.26 8.75 -0.07
CA THR A 194 22.69 7.93 1.00
C THR A 194 23.00 6.47 0.77
N TYR A 195 23.47 5.78 1.81
CA TYR A 195 23.58 4.33 1.79
C TYR A 195 22.54 3.71 2.73
N ARG A 196 21.85 2.67 2.23
CA ARG A 196 20.84 1.89 2.94
C ARG A 196 20.99 0.42 2.60
N TYR A 197 20.65 -0.47 3.51
CA TYR A 197 20.90 -1.90 3.39
C TYR A 197 19.73 -2.72 3.91
N ASP A 198 19.60 -3.94 3.43
CA ASP A 198 18.61 -4.88 3.97
C ASP A 198 19.12 -5.39 5.33
N LYS A 199 18.26 -5.37 6.35
CA LYS A 199 18.64 -5.80 7.67
C LYS A 199 18.97 -7.30 7.70
N ARG A 200 19.96 -7.72 8.50
CA ARG A 200 20.33 -9.13 8.59
C ARG A 200 19.15 -10.01 9.04
N SER A 201 18.32 -9.53 9.96
CA SER A 201 17.11 -10.23 10.40
C SER A 201 16.05 -10.39 9.28
N TYR A 202 16.09 -9.52 8.26
CA TYR A 202 15.26 -9.64 7.06
C TYR A 202 15.82 -10.64 6.05
N LEU A 203 17.15 -10.58 5.78
CA LEU A 203 17.82 -11.47 4.83
C LEU A 203 17.96 -12.90 5.36
N TYR A 204 18.23 -13.03 6.64
CA TYR A 204 18.57 -14.29 7.32
C TYR A 204 17.76 -14.44 8.62
N PRO A 205 16.45 -14.62 8.55
CA PRO A 205 15.58 -14.65 9.74
C PRO A 205 15.98 -15.72 10.74
N ASP A 206 16.49 -16.85 10.28
CA ASP A 206 16.98 -17.95 11.15
C ASP A 206 18.20 -17.60 11.99
N SER A 207 18.92 -16.52 11.64
CA SER A 207 20.07 -16.05 12.42
C SER A 207 19.70 -15.37 13.74
N PHE A 208 18.40 -15.12 13.97
CA PHE A 208 17.84 -14.46 15.14
C PHE A 208 16.96 -15.37 16.00
N ASN A 209 17.15 -16.69 15.89
CA ASN A 209 16.49 -17.67 16.74
C ASN A 209 17.15 -17.68 18.12
N GLY A 210 16.47 -17.11 19.12
CA GLY A 210 16.96 -17.09 20.51
C GLY A 210 16.99 -15.70 21.13
N GLN A 211 17.88 -15.51 22.09
CA GLN A 211 18.08 -14.21 22.73
C GLN A 211 19.10 -13.40 21.92
N PHE A 212 18.71 -12.21 21.51
CA PHE A 212 19.58 -11.21 20.87
C PHE A 212 19.26 -9.82 21.46
N ASP A 213 20.25 -8.95 21.44
CA ASP A 213 20.11 -7.58 21.89
C ASP A 213 20.15 -6.57 20.72
N LEU A 214 20.12 -5.29 21.05
CA LEU A 214 20.18 -4.21 20.07
C LEU A 214 21.49 -4.19 19.28
N TYR A 215 22.61 -4.60 19.92
CA TYR A 215 23.90 -4.70 19.24
C TYR A 215 23.86 -5.78 18.17
N ASP A 216 23.33 -6.95 18.50
CA ASP A 216 23.19 -8.06 17.57
C ASP A 216 22.26 -7.73 16.42
N GLU A 217 21.12 -7.10 16.73
CA GLU A 217 20.07 -6.85 15.76
C GLU A 217 20.40 -5.70 14.80
N THR A 218 21.09 -4.66 15.26
CA THR A 218 21.17 -3.40 14.49
C THR A 218 22.57 -2.78 14.50
N ILE A 219 23.20 -2.62 15.68
CA ILE A 219 24.38 -1.76 15.83
C ILE A 219 25.60 -2.35 15.14
N ASN A 220 25.86 -3.65 15.31
CA ASN A 220 27.03 -4.31 14.73
C ASN A 220 27.02 -4.24 13.20
N ASP A 221 25.85 -4.43 12.58
CA ASP A 221 25.70 -4.34 11.12
C ASP A 221 25.90 -2.90 10.62
N ALA A 222 25.38 -1.91 11.35
CA ALA A 222 25.59 -0.49 11.04
C ALA A 222 27.07 -0.08 11.14
N ILE A 223 27.79 -0.55 12.15
CA ILE A 223 29.23 -0.32 12.29
C ILE A 223 30.00 -0.97 11.15
N SER A 224 29.64 -2.21 10.78
CA SER A 224 30.26 -2.92 9.66
C SER A 224 30.04 -2.19 8.34
N ALA A 225 28.82 -1.73 8.09
CA ALA A 225 28.48 -0.93 6.91
C ALA A 225 29.31 0.37 6.87
N PHE A 226 29.41 1.09 8.00
CA PHE A 226 30.16 2.34 8.10
C PHE A 226 31.64 2.14 7.74
N TYR A 227 32.30 1.15 8.34
CA TYR A 227 33.71 0.90 8.05
C TYR A 227 33.95 0.40 6.62
N HIS A 228 33.02 -0.39 6.07
CA HIS A 228 33.10 -0.84 4.69
C HIS A 228 33.01 0.33 3.72
N LEU A 229 32.05 1.25 3.90
CA LEU A 229 31.91 2.45 3.08
C LEU A 229 33.12 3.39 3.22
N LYS A 230 33.65 3.57 4.46
CA LYS A 230 34.83 4.40 4.71
C LYS A 230 36.08 3.87 4.03
N ALA A 231 36.18 2.57 3.83
CA ALA A 231 37.33 1.92 3.15
C ALA A 231 37.21 1.96 1.60
N ASP A 232 36.02 2.23 1.06
CA ASP A 232 35.80 2.32 -0.39
C ASP A 232 36.26 3.70 -0.89
N THR A 233 37.47 3.74 -1.44
CA THR A 233 38.07 4.97 -2.01
C THR A 233 37.45 5.44 -3.33
N SER A 234 36.45 4.72 -3.83
CA SER A 234 35.70 5.07 -5.02
C SER A 234 34.40 5.85 -4.74
N LEU A 235 34.18 6.19 -3.46
CA LEU A 235 33.04 7.00 -2.97
C LEU A 235 33.38 8.46 -2.82
#